data_bb9ce0900c4cd2e01f7b8adce07e2f14
#
_entry.id   bb9ce0900c4cd2e01f7b8adce07e2f14
#
_cell.length_a   1.000
_cell.length_b   1.000
_cell.length_c   1.000
_cell.angle_alpha   90.00
_cell.angle_beta   90.00
_cell.angle_gamma   90.00
#
_symmetry.space_group_name_H-M   'P 1'
#
loop_
_entity.id
_entity.type
_entity.pdbx_description
1 polymer ?
#
loop_
_entity_poly.entity_id
_entity_poly.type
_entity_poly.pdbx_seq_one_letter_code
_entity_poly.pdbx_strand_id
1 'polypeptide(L)'
;PVIPDNIEFPEKEDLTGAQRHYHYEQLNSTAKKIYISIENNIEKYSVYARVQPEHKVRIVNTWKKKGKISAMTGDGVNDAPAIKNADIGVGMGITGTDVTKNVSDMVLADDNFATIVYAVKEGRRIYDNIRKSIQFLLSSNLSEVIAIFFSTLIGFVILKPVHLLWINLITDCFPALALGTEKAEEDIMKRKPRRSKESIFAGGVSVDIIWQGFMIAI
;
A
#
# COMPACT_ATOMS: atom_id res chain seq x y z
N PRO A 1 -27.23 -4.66 6.25
CA PRO A 1 -28.59 -4.20 6.21
C PRO A 1 -29.04 -4.19 4.76
N VAL A 2 -30.01 -5.04 4.47
CA VAL A 2 -30.72 -5.02 3.20
C VAL A 2 -31.38 -3.65 3.14
N ILE A 3 -31.13 -2.87 2.09
CA ILE A 3 -31.99 -1.74 1.76
C ILE A 3 -33.37 -2.35 1.58
N PRO A 4 -34.41 -1.93 2.34
CA PRO A 4 -35.73 -2.52 2.22
C PRO A 4 -36.18 -2.41 0.76
N ASP A 5 -36.62 -3.52 0.17
CA ASP A 5 -37.09 -3.58 -1.22
C ASP A 5 -38.39 -2.78 -1.45
N ASN A 6 -38.94 -2.16 -0.42
CA ASN A 6 -40.24 -1.45 -0.39
C ASN A 6 -40.09 0.07 -0.28
N ILE A 7 -38.98 0.65 -0.70
CA ILE A 7 -39.02 2.09 -1.01
C ILE A 7 -39.64 2.23 -2.39
N GLU A 8 -40.98 2.28 -2.43
CA GLU A 8 -41.68 2.76 -3.59
C GLU A 8 -41.29 4.22 -3.82
N PHE A 9 -40.57 4.46 -4.88
CA PHE A 9 -40.35 5.81 -5.36
C PHE A 9 -41.62 6.24 -6.10
N PRO A 10 -42.33 7.29 -5.63
CA PRO A 10 -43.44 7.83 -6.39
C PRO A 10 -42.96 8.21 -7.78
N GLU A 11 -43.71 7.81 -8.81
CA GLU A 11 -43.39 8.16 -10.20
C GLU A 11 -43.28 9.68 -10.34
N LYS A 12 -42.30 10.12 -11.09
CA LYS A 12 -41.87 11.54 -11.19
C LYS A 12 -42.97 12.51 -11.63
N GLU A 13 -44.07 12.01 -12.14
CA GLU A 13 -45.11 12.80 -12.80
C GLU A 13 -46.18 13.35 -11.83
N ASP A 14 -46.36 12.77 -10.62
CA ASP A 14 -47.49 13.11 -9.74
C ASP A 14 -47.21 14.15 -8.65
N LEU A 15 -46.02 14.70 -8.55
CA LEU A 15 -45.64 15.62 -7.49
C LEU A 15 -45.55 17.09 -7.96
N THR A 16 -46.16 18.02 -7.21
CA THR A 16 -45.95 19.46 -7.43
C THR A 16 -44.51 19.86 -7.12
N GLY A 17 -44.03 20.99 -7.65
CA GLY A 17 -42.66 21.43 -7.50
C GLY A 17 -42.17 21.52 -6.03
N ALA A 18 -43.03 21.99 -5.11
CA ALA A 18 -42.74 22.06 -3.68
C ALA A 18 -42.68 20.69 -3.01
N GLN A 19 -43.58 19.74 -3.40
CA GLN A 19 -43.58 18.37 -2.90
C GLN A 19 -42.36 17.59 -3.40
N ARG A 20 -41.92 17.83 -4.65
CA ARG A 20 -40.69 17.25 -5.19
C ARG A 20 -39.48 17.71 -4.39
N HIS A 21 -39.38 19.00 -4.06
CA HIS A 21 -38.25 19.53 -3.28
C HIS A 21 -38.19 18.97 -1.87
N TYR A 22 -39.33 18.90 -1.18
CA TYR A 22 -39.45 18.33 0.16
C TYR A 22 -39.12 16.83 0.18
N HIS A 23 -39.53 16.09 -0.83
CA HIS A 23 -39.24 14.66 -0.94
C HIS A 23 -37.77 14.40 -1.26
N TYR A 24 -37.14 15.24 -2.07
CA TYR A 24 -35.70 15.22 -2.32
C TYR A 24 -34.87 15.50 -1.04
N GLU A 25 -35.29 16.43 -0.21
CA GLU A 25 -34.60 16.70 1.06
C GLU A 25 -34.77 15.57 2.07
N GLN A 26 -35.95 14.96 2.16
CA GLN A 26 -36.16 13.81 3.04
C GLN A 26 -35.38 12.56 2.56
N LEU A 27 -35.39 12.27 1.27
CA LEU A 27 -34.59 11.20 0.68
C LEU A 27 -33.11 11.45 0.91
N ASN A 28 -32.62 12.67 0.73
CA ASN A 28 -31.24 13.03 1.01
C ASN A 28 -30.89 12.88 2.50
N SER A 29 -31.80 13.24 3.41
CA SER A 29 -31.56 13.09 4.87
C SER A 29 -31.53 11.62 5.30
N THR A 30 -32.43 10.79 4.74
CA THR A 30 -32.49 9.35 5.01
C THR A 30 -31.30 8.63 4.39
N ALA A 31 -30.97 8.91 3.14
CA ALA A 31 -29.78 8.39 2.47
C ALA A 31 -28.50 8.77 3.26
N LYS A 32 -28.39 10.03 3.71
CA LYS A 32 -27.28 10.50 4.52
C LYS A 32 -27.17 9.75 5.86
N LYS A 33 -28.28 9.47 6.53
CA LYS A 33 -28.30 8.67 7.77
C LYS A 33 -27.85 7.23 7.52
N ILE A 34 -28.33 6.60 6.45
CA ILE A 34 -27.92 5.24 6.06
C ILE A 34 -26.42 5.20 5.75
N TYR A 35 -25.91 6.17 5.01
CA TYR A 35 -24.49 6.27 4.71
C TYR A 35 -23.60 6.46 5.93
N ILE A 36 -23.99 7.35 6.86
CA ILE A 36 -23.27 7.55 8.11
C ILE A 36 -23.26 6.25 8.95
N SER A 37 -24.38 5.52 8.96
CA SER A 37 -24.47 4.23 9.63
C SER A 37 -23.53 3.18 9.01
N ILE A 38 -23.42 3.12 7.68
CA ILE A 38 -22.50 2.22 6.98
C ILE A 38 -21.05 2.62 7.27
N GLU A 39 -20.70 3.90 7.18
CA GLU A 39 -19.35 4.40 7.46
C GLU A 39 -18.89 4.06 8.88
N ASN A 40 -19.76 4.21 9.86
CA ASN A 40 -19.45 3.91 11.26
C ASN A 40 -19.30 2.41 11.55
N ASN A 41 -20.04 1.56 10.83
CA ASN A 41 -20.11 0.12 11.06
C ASN A 41 -19.47 -0.72 9.95
N ILE A 42 -18.67 -0.13 9.05
CA ILE A 42 -18.14 -0.81 7.86
C ILE A 42 -17.38 -2.10 8.20
N GLU A 43 -16.73 -2.16 9.35
CA GLU A 43 -15.99 -3.34 9.81
C GLU A 43 -16.87 -4.55 10.15
N LYS A 44 -18.20 -4.31 10.33
CA LYS A 44 -19.19 -5.37 10.63
C LYS A 44 -19.72 -6.03 9.36
N TYR A 45 -19.48 -5.43 8.20
CA TYR A 45 -20.04 -5.91 6.94
C TYR A 45 -18.93 -6.51 6.06
N SER A 46 -19.14 -7.76 5.66
CA SER A 46 -18.21 -8.46 4.74
C SER A 46 -18.73 -8.51 3.31
N VAL A 47 -20.04 -8.27 3.10
CA VAL A 47 -20.68 -8.36 1.79
C VAL A 47 -21.50 -7.11 1.51
N TYR A 48 -21.31 -6.54 0.35
CA TYR A 48 -22.04 -5.38 -0.16
C TYR A 48 -22.67 -5.76 -1.50
N ALA A 49 -23.97 -6.02 -1.53
CA ALA A 49 -24.68 -6.43 -2.73
C ALA A 49 -25.34 -5.22 -3.42
N ARG A 50 -25.49 -5.30 -4.74
CA ARG A 50 -26.15 -4.29 -5.60
C ARG A 50 -25.62 -2.86 -5.39
N VAL A 51 -24.31 -2.73 -5.26
CA VAL A 51 -23.64 -1.43 -5.09
C VAL A 51 -23.42 -0.76 -6.45
N GLN A 52 -23.76 0.52 -6.54
CA GLN A 52 -23.46 1.35 -7.69
C GLN A 52 -21.97 1.79 -7.67
N PRO A 53 -21.40 2.24 -8.80
CA PRO A 53 -20.00 2.67 -8.88
C PRO A 53 -19.60 3.67 -7.80
N GLU A 54 -20.43 4.67 -7.52
CA GLU A 54 -20.21 5.68 -6.50
C GLU A 54 -20.12 5.08 -5.08
N HIS A 55 -20.93 4.05 -4.82
CA HIS A 55 -20.90 3.36 -3.53
C HIS A 55 -19.61 2.54 -3.36
N LYS A 56 -19.06 1.96 -4.43
CA LYS A 56 -17.78 1.26 -4.41
C LYS A 56 -16.64 2.21 -4.01
N VAL A 57 -16.59 3.39 -4.63
CA VAL A 57 -15.62 4.45 -4.29
C VAL A 57 -15.75 4.85 -2.81
N ARG A 58 -16.99 4.99 -2.32
CA ARG A 58 -17.25 5.37 -0.93
C ARG A 58 -16.82 4.31 0.07
N ILE A 59 -17.06 3.03 -0.24
CA ILE A 59 -16.59 1.89 0.58
C ILE A 59 -15.07 1.92 0.69
N VAL A 60 -14.37 2.03 -0.43
CA VAL A 60 -12.91 2.14 -0.46
C VAL A 60 -12.43 3.32 0.39
N ASN A 61 -12.99 4.50 0.19
CA ASN A 61 -12.64 5.69 0.97
C ASN A 61 -12.88 5.53 2.46
N THR A 62 -13.93 4.82 2.85
CA THR A 62 -14.25 4.60 4.26
C THR A 62 -13.21 3.69 4.92
N TRP A 63 -12.77 2.63 4.24
CA TRP A 63 -11.67 1.79 4.72
C TRP A 63 -10.35 2.56 4.84
N LYS A 64 -10.03 3.42 3.85
CA LYS A 64 -8.85 4.30 3.88
C LYS A 64 -8.91 5.28 5.05
N LYS A 65 -10.05 5.92 5.31
CA LYS A 65 -10.26 6.81 6.48
C LYS A 65 -10.02 6.10 7.81
N LYS A 66 -10.29 4.80 7.88
CA LYS A 66 -9.99 3.97 9.06
C LYS A 66 -8.53 3.50 9.14
N GLY A 67 -7.67 3.99 8.27
CA GLY A 67 -6.24 3.66 8.24
C GLY A 67 -5.94 2.25 7.72
N LYS A 68 -6.89 1.61 7.01
CA LYS A 68 -6.66 0.32 6.34
C LYS A 68 -6.16 0.58 4.93
N ILE A 69 -5.24 -0.27 4.47
CA ILE A 69 -4.83 -0.32 3.07
C ILE A 69 -5.84 -1.16 2.32
N SER A 70 -6.45 -0.57 1.28
CA SER A 70 -7.49 -1.20 0.49
C SER A 70 -6.97 -1.60 -0.89
N ALA A 71 -7.25 -2.84 -1.28
CA ALA A 71 -7.13 -3.28 -2.66
C ALA A 71 -8.52 -3.40 -3.27
N MET A 72 -8.70 -2.89 -4.49
CA MET A 72 -9.96 -2.97 -5.22
C MET A 72 -9.75 -3.70 -6.54
N THR A 73 -10.51 -4.76 -6.74
CA THR A 73 -10.52 -5.52 -8.00
C THR A 73 -11.76 -5.19 -8.81
N GLY A 74 -11.64 -5.24 -10.12
CA GLY A 74 -12.79 -5.07 -11.03
C GLY A 74 -12.43 -5.37 -12.47
N ASP A 75 -13.47 -5.64 -13.26
CA ASP A 75 -13.39 -6.03 -14.66
C ASP A 75 -14.08 -5.02 -15.60
N GLY A 76 -15.01 -4.24 -15.09
CA GLY A 76 -15.86 -3.34 -15.87
C GLY A 76 -15.48 -1.85 -15.75
N VAL A 77 -15.87 -1.07 -16.74
CA VAL A 77 -15.70 0.40 -16.76
C VAL A 77 -16.27 1.06 -15.51
N ASN A 78 -17.34 0.50 -14.95
CA ASN A 78 -17.98 1.00 -13.74
C ASN A 78 -17.12 0.83 -12.47
N ASP A 79 -16.11 -0.01 -12.51
CA ASP A 79 -15.19 -0.26 -11.40
C ASP A 79 -13.98 0.68 -11.44
N ALA A 80 -13.68 1.23 -12.60
CA ALA A 80 -12.51 2.07 -12.81
C ALA A 80 -12.34 3.23 -11.80
N PRO A 81 -13.40 3.96 -11.40
CA PRO A 81 -13.28 5.00 -10.38
C PRO A 81 -12.90 4.45 -9.00
N ALA A 82 -13.42 3.27 -8.62
CA ALA A 82 -13.11 2.64 -7.35
C ALA A 82 -11.70 2.02 -7.34
N ILE A 83 -11.31 1.40 -8.45
CA ILE A 83 -9.96 0.86 -8.68
C ILE A 83 -8.93 1.99 -8.55
N LYS A 84 -9.12 3.09 -9.27
CA LYS A 84 -8.20 4.25 -9.20
C LYS A 84 -8.12 4.89 -7.82
N ASN A 85 -9.18 4.81 -7.04
CA ASN A 85 -9.25 5.42 -5.72
C ASN A 85 -8.73 4.51 -4.59
N ALA A 86 -8.55 3.23 -4.84
CA ALA A 86 -7.95 2.29 -3.89
C ALA A 86 -6.46 2.62 -3.65
N ASP A 87 -5.88 2.02 -2.61
CA ASP A 87 -4.43 2.09 -2.40
C ASP A 87 -3.69 1.17 -3.37
N ILE A 88 -4.35 0.10 -3.80
CA ILE A 88 -3.88 -0.82 -4.84
C ILE A 88 -5.06 -1.15 -5.74
N GLY A 89 -5.04 -0.63 -6.96
CA GLY A 89 -6.01 -0.96 -8.01
C GLY A 89 -5.59 -2.22 -8.75
N VAL A 90 -6.52 -3.19 -8.88
CA VAL A 90 -6.26 -4.46 -9.55
C VAL A 90 -7.26 -4.68 -10.68
N GLY A 91 -6.78 -4.70 -11.91
CA GLY A 91 -7.55 -5.00 -13.10
C GLY A 91 -7.48 -6.47 -13.50
N MET A 92 -8.55 -6.99 -14.05
CA MET A 92 -8.56 -8.32 -14.65
C MET A 92 -7.91 -8.29 -16.03
N GLY A 93 -7.04 -9.24 -16.33
CA GLY A 93 -6.26 -9.29 -17.58
C GLY A 93 -7.01 -9.92 -18.74
N ILE A 94 -7.81 -10.95 -18.47
CA ILE A 94 -8.60 -11.67 -19.48
C ILE A 94 -9.95 -11.00 -19.65
N THR A 95 -10.73 -10.88 -18.56
CA THR A 95 -12.11 -10.37 -18.58
C THR A 95 -12.20 -8.86 -18.46
N GLY A 96 -11.12 -8.19 -17.99
CA GLY A 96 -11.10 -6.76 -17.75
C GLY A 96 -11.08 -5.93 -19.03
N THR A 97 -11.78 -4.79 -18.99
CA THR A 97 -11.75 -3.79 -20.05
C THR A 97 -10.42 -3.03 -20.08
N ASP A 98 -10.07 -2.45 -21.22
CA ASP A 98 -8.87 -1.62 -21.35
C ASP A 98 -8.89 -0.43 -20.39
N VAL A 99 -10.08 0.09 -20.07
CA VAL A 99 -10.26 1.17 -19.10
C VAL A 99 -9.81 0.73 -17.71
N THR A 100 -10.23 -0.45 -17.25
CA THR A 100 -9.82 -0.97 -15.94
C THR A 100 -8.32 -1.30 -15.90
N LYS A 101 -7.77 -1.88 -16.96
CA LYS A 101 -6.34 -2.17 -17.07
C LYS A 101 -5.50 -0.91 -16.99
N ASN A 102 -5.91 0.16 -17.69
CA ASN A 102 -5.16 1.41 -17.73
C ASN A 102 -5.17 2.21 -16.42
N VAL A 103 -6.19 2.04 -15.58
CA VAL A 103 -6.28 2.74 -14.28
C VAL A 103 -5.77 1.92 -13.11
N SER A 104 -5.44 0.65 -13.34
CA SER A 104 -4.98 -0.28 -12.31
C SER A 104 -3.47 -0.17 -12.08
N ASP A 105 -3.06 -0.36 -10.83
CA ASP A 105 -1.64 -0.48 -10.46
C ASP A 105 -1.08 -1.87 -10.80
N MET A 106 -1.94 -2.88 -10.83
CA MET A 106 -1.61 -4.27 -11.14
C MET A 106 -2.68 -4.89 -12.04
N VAL A 107 -2.27 -5.71 -13.01
CA VAL A 107 -3.17 -6.47 -13.88
C VAL A 107 -2.92 -7.96 -13.66
N LEU A 108 -3.98 -8.72 -13.35
CA LEU A 108 -3.94 -10.17 -13.17
C LEU A 108 -4.03 -10.85 -14.54
N ALA A 109 -2.91 -11.38 -15.01
CA ALA A 109 -2.85 -12.03 -16.33
C ALA A 109 -3.71 -13.31 -16.44
N ASP A 110 -3.99 -13.94 -15.30
CA ASP A 110 -4.74 -15.21 -15.19
C ASP A 110 -6.15 -15.03 -14.59
N ASP A 111 -6.56 -13.81 -14.27
CA ASP A 111 -7.80 -13.47 -13.56
C ASP A 111 -8.03 -14.28 -12.27
N ASN A 112 -6.95 -14.81 -11.70
CA ASN A 112 -7.02 -15.65 -10.51
C ASN A 112 -6.77 -14.84 -9.24
N PHE A 113 -7.74 -14.84 -8.35
CA PHE A 113 -7.66 -14.12 -7.07
C PHE A 113 -6.51 -14.63 -6.18
N ALA A 114 -6.12 -15.89 -6.27
CA ALA A 114 -4.98 -16.44 -5.54
C ALA A 114 -3.65 -15.76 -5.90
N THR A 115 -3.53 -15.25 -7.13
CA THR A 115 -2.37 -14.51 -7.61
C THR A 115 -2.18 -13.19 -6.84
N ILE A 116 -3.25 -12.57 -6.34
CA ILE A 116 -3.16 -11.39 -5.46
C ILE A 116 -2.42 -11.74 -4.15
N VAL A 117 -2.74 -12.90 -3.56
CA VAL A 117 -2.07 -13.36 -2.33
C VAL A 117 -0.59 -13.59 -2.58
N TYR A 118 -0.24 -14.16 -3.73
CA TYR A 118 1.15 -14.32 -4.15
C TYR A 118 1.83 -12.97 -4.35
N ALA A 119 1.18 -12.02 -5.00
CA ALA A 119 1.71 -10.66 -5.18
C ALA A 119 1.96 -9.94 -3.84
N VAL A 120 1.07 -10.11 -2.86
CA VAL A 120 1.27 -9.59 -1.50
C VAL A 120 2.51 -10.23 -0.84
N LYS A 121 2.70 -11.54 -1.00
CA LYS A 121 3.87 -12.24 -0.49
C LYS A 121 5.16 -11.70 -1.11
N GLU A 122 5.18 -11.55 -2.44
CA GLU A 122 6.33 -11.01 -3.17
C GLU A 122 6.60 -9.54 -2.79
N GLY A 123 5.57 -8.72 -2.66
CA GLY A 123 5.72 -7.34 -2.21
C GLY A 123 6.32 -7.23 -0.81
N ARG A 124 5.95 -8.10 0.12
CA ARG A 124 6.58 -8.19 1.44
C ARG A 124 8.04 -8.60 1.36
N ARG A 125 8.37 -9.61 0.55
CA ARG A 125 9.74 -10.06 0.29
C ARG A 125 10.61 -8.93 -0.24
N ILE A 126 10.14 -8.25 -1.28
CA ILE A 126 10.86 -7.14 -1.90
C ILE A 126 11.14 -6.04 -0.87
N TYR A 127 10.14 -5.71 -0.05
CA TYR A 127 10.31 -4.69 0.99
C TYR A 127 11.35 -5.10 2.04
N ASP A 128 11.32 -6.34 2.52
CA ASP A 128 12.29 -6.85 3.49
C ASP A 128 13.71 -6.84 2.90
N ASN A 129 13.85 -7.22 1.65
CA ASN A 129 15.13 -7.22 0.95
C ASN A 129 15.67 -5.79 0.75
N ILE A 130 14.82 -4.84 0.35
CA ILE A 130 15.18 -3.42 0.25
C ILE A 130 15.67 -2.92 1.62
N ARG A 131 14.99 -3.28 2.70
CA ARG A 131 15.35 -2.88 4.06
C ARG A 131 16.71 -3.43 4.48
N LYS A 132 16.97 -4.72 4.20
CA LYS A 132 18.28 -5.36 4.44
C LYS A 132 19.40 -4.68 3.65
N SER A 133 19.17 -4.40 2.36
CA SER A 133 20.15 -3.71 1.51
C SER A 133 20.45 -2.29 2.00
N ILE A 134 19.42 -1.53 2.39
CA ILE A 134 19.61 -0.18 2.95
C ILE A 134 20.39 -0.24 4.27
N GLN A 135 20.05 -1.18 5.16
CA GLN A 135 20.77 -1.35 6.43
C GLN A 135 22.24 -1.66 6.18
N PHE A 136 22.55 -2.58 5.29
CA PHE A 136 23.92 -2.94 4.92
C PHE A 136 24.69 -1.73 4.37
N LEU A 137 24.17 -1.06 3.34
CA LEU A 137 24.82 0.08 2.70
C LEU A 137 25.05 1.25 3.66
N LEU A 138 24.08 1.56 4.52
CA LEU A 138 24.23 2.65 5.48
C LEU A 138 25.21 2.29 6.59
N SER A 139 25.27 1.03 7.01
CA SER A 139 26.25 0.57 8.01
C SER A 139 27.69 0.63 7.45
N SER A 140 27.88 0.20 6.20
CA SER A 140 29.18 0.30 5.49
C SER A 140 29.63 1.75 5.35
N ASN A 141 28.79 2.62 4.81
CA ASN A 141 29.12 4.04 4.66
C ASN A 141 29.40 4.72 6.01
N LEU A 142 28.66 4.38 7.06
CA LEU A 142 28.90 4.92 8.40
C LEU A 142 30.27 4.47 8.92
N SER A 143 30.68 3.22 8.68
CA SER A 143 31.97 2.70 9.08
C SER A 143 33.12 3.44 8.41
N GLU A 144 32.99 3.73 7.10
CA GLU A 144 33.98 4.53 6.36
C GLU A 144 34.14 5.94 6.95
N VAL A 145 33.03 6.62 7.25
CA VAL A 145 33.03 7.94 7.87
C VAL A 145 33.74 7.90 9.24
N ILE A 146 33.40 6.90 10.05
CA ILE A 146 34.03 6.72 11.39
C ILE A 146 35.53 6.47 11.25
N ALA A 147 35.94 5.56 10.36
CA ALA A 147 37.33 5.22 10.12
C ALA A 147 38.15 6.43 9.65
N ILE A 148 37.60 7.21 8.68
CA ILE A 148 38.27 8.43 8.20
C ILE A 148 38.35 9.49 9.31
N PHE A 149 37.29 9.68 10.09
CA PHE A 149 37.28 10.63 11.19
C PHE A 149 38.38 10.32 12.21
N PHE A 150 38.46 9.10 12.70
CA PHE A 150 39.46 8.71 13.67
C PHE A 150 40.89 8.73 13.10
N SER A 151 41.10 8.27 11.87
CA SER A 151 42.40 8.32 11.22
C SER A 151 42.93 9.75 11.05
N THR A 152 42.01 10.68 10.72
CA THR A 152 42.34 12.10 10.59
C THR A 152 42.75 12.73 11.95
N LEU A 153 42.03 12.36 13.03
CA LEU A 153 42.38 12.82 14.40
C LEU A 153 43.76 12.33 14.85
N ILE A 154 44.15 11.12 14.45
CA ILE A 154 45.46 10.53 14.80
C ILE A 154 46.56 11.06 13.86
N GLY A 155 46.20 11.70 12.75
CA GLY A 155 47.13 12.36 11.83
C GLY A 155 47.65 11.47 10.68
N PHE A 156 46.92 10.41 10.31
CA PHE A 156 47.28 9.61 9.13
C PHE A 156 46.10 9.38 8.20
N VAL A 157 46.37 9.09 6.93
CA VAL A 157 45.34 8.84 5.92
C VAL A 157 45.23 7.34 5.70
N ILE A 158 44.12 6.75 6.21
CA ILE A 158 43.84 5.30 6.06
C ILE A 158 43.23 4.97 4.68
N LEU A 159 42.31 5.80 4.20
CA LEU A 159 41.62 5.63 2.96
C LEU A 159 41.83 6.83 2.04
N LYS A 160 42.27 6.57 0.82
CA LYS A 160 42.30 7.59 -0.26
C LYS A 160 40.93 7.60 -0.97
N PRO A 161 40.55 8.72 -1.63
CA PRO A 161 39.26 8.79 -2.36
C PRO A 161 39.04 7.66 -3.36
N VAL A 162 40.09 7.16 -4.00
CA VAL A 162 40.03 6.02 -4.91
C VAL A 162 39.65 4.72 -4.19
N HIS A 163 40.11 4.52 -2.97
CA HIS A 163 39.75 3.35 -2.15
C HIS A 163 38.27 3.39 -1.77
N LEU A 164 37.75 4.55 -1.37
CA LEU A 164 36.31 4.75 -1.07
C LEU A 164 35.44 4.46 -2.29
N LEU A 165 35.83 4.97 -3.45
CA LEU A 165 35.12 4.70 -4.68
C LEU A 165 35.10 3.20 -5.01
N TRP A 166 36.22 2.50 -4.82
CA TRP A 166 36.32 1.06 -5.05
C TRP A 166 35.46 0.27 -4.06
N ILE A 167 35.49 0.60 -2.79
CA ILE A 167 34.66 -0.05 -1.76
C ILE A 167 33.18 0.11 -2.11
N ASN A 168 32.71 1.34 -2.31
CA ASN A 168 31.29 1.61 -2.60
C ASN A 168 30.82 0.98 -3.91
N LEU A 169 31.65 0.99 -4.96
CA LEU A 169 31.25 0.48 -6.27
C LEU A 169 31.31 -1.05 -6.37
N ILE A 170 32.31 -1.68 -5.79
CA ILE A 170 32.55 -3.12 -5.95
C ILE A 170 32.17 -3.88 -4.70
N THR A 171 32.72 -3.52 -3.55
CA THR A 171 32.56 -4.27 -2.29
C THR A 171 31.16 -4.17 -1.73
N ASP A 172 30.50 -3.03 -1.85
CA ASP A 172 29.16 -2.82 -1.28
C ASP A 172 28.06 -3.14 -2.28
N CYS A 173 28.27 -2.89 -3.56
CA CYS A 173 27.24 -3.07 -4.58
C CYS A 173 26.82 -4.53 -4.74
N PHE A 174 27.77 -5.46 -4.79
CA PHE A 174 27.48 -6.90 -5.00
C PHE A 174 26.73 -7.54 -3.82
N PRO A 175 27.11 -7.35 -2.54
CA PRO A 175 26.33 -7.86 -1.43
C PRO A 175 24.95 -7.21 -1.33
N ALA A 176 24.81 -5.90 -1.59
CA ALA A 176 23.51 -5.23 -1.62
C ALA A 176 22.59 -5.81 -2.68
N LEU A 177 23.12 -6.14 -3.86
CA LEU A 177 22.36 -6.80 -4.93
C LEU A 177 21.95 -8.23 -4.52
N ALA A 178 22.85 -8.97 -3.88
CA ALA A 178 22.56 -10.33 -3.38
C ALA A 178 21.43 -10.29 -2.33
N LEU A 179 21.48 -9.36 -1.37
CA LEU A 179 20.42 -9.13 -0.39
C LEU A 179 19.08 -8.76 -1.06
N GLY A 180 19.13 -7.98 -2.15
CA GLY A 180 17.95 -7.60 -2.92
C GLY A 180 17.24 -8.78 -3.60
N THR A 181 17.93 -9.89 -3.81
CA THR A 181 17.40 -11.10 -4.48
C THR A 181 17.10 -12.26 -3.54
N GLU A 182 17.25 -12.07 -2.22
CA GLU A 182 17.01 -13.11 -1.22
C GLU A 182 15.59 -13.68 -1.30
N LYS A 183 15.48 -14.97 -0.96
CA LYS A 183 14.17 -15.65 -0.88
C LYS A 183 13.34 -15.13 0.28
N ALA A 184 12.01 -15.23 0.13
CA ALA A 184 11.09 -14.88 1.20
C ALA A 184 11.29 -15.77 2.44
N GLU A 185 11.24 -15.17 3.62
CA GLU A 185 11.22 -15.92 4.88
C GLU A 185 9.89 -16.69 5.04
N GLU A 186 9.94 -17.86 5.67
CA GLU A 186 8.77 -18.76 5.77
C GLU A 186 7.59 -18.15 6.52
N ASP A 187 7.85 -17.25 7.46
CA ASP A 187 6.84 -16.59 8.29
C ASP A 187 6.27 -15.30 7.70
N ILE A 188 6.73 -14.88 6.50
CA ILE A 188 6.44 -13.58 5.91
C ILE A 188 4.93 -13.27 5.81
N MET A 189 4.10 -14.28 5.55
CA MET A 189 2.65 -14.14 5.49
C MET A 189 1.95 -14.24 6.86
N LYS A 190 2.65 -14.73 7.90
CA LYS A 190 2.12 -14.80 9.27
C LYS A 190 2.30 -13.49 10.03
N ARG A 191 3.19 -12.64 9.57
CA ARG A 191 3.47 -11.32 10.17
C ARG A 191 2.28 -10.39 10.01
N LYS A 192 2.03 -9.57 11.02
CA LYS A 192 0.99 -8.52 10.97
C LYS A 192 1.28 -7.54 9.83
N PRO A 193 0.24 -6.99 9.18
CA PRO A 193 0.42 -5.92 8.20
C PRO A 193 1.17 -4.74 8.83
N ARG A 194 2.09 -4.16 8.06
CA ARG A 194 2.81 -2.96 8.46
C ARG A 194 1.88 -1.74 8.40
N ARG A 195 2.13 -0.76 9.27
CA ARG A 195 1.41 0.52 9.22
C ARG A 195 1.85 1.33 8.00
N SER A 196 0.92 1.97 7.30
CA SER A 196 1.22 2.75 6.07
C SER A 196 2.21 3.90 6.29
N LYS A 197 2.30 4.44 7.50
CA LYS A 197 3.23 5.54 7.88
C LYS A 197 4.50 5.04 8.58
N GLU A 198 4.73 3.75 8.61
CA GLU A 198 5.90 3.19 9.26
C GLU A 198 7.16 3.47 8.45
N SER A 199 8.16 4.08 9.09
CA SER A 199 9.45 4.34 8.46
C SER A 199 10.21 3.05 8.14
N ILE A 200 11.02 3.06 7.10
CA ILE A 200 11.96 1.97 6.77
C ILE A 200 12.91 1.70 7.94
N PHE A 201 13.24 2.74 8.71
CA PHE A 201 14.12 2.65 9.88
C PHE A 201 13.43 2.18 11.17
N ALA A 202 12.11 1.91 11.13
CA ALA A 202 11.38 1.42 12.30
C ALA A 202 11.86 0.01 12.72
N GLY A 203 11.51 -0.38 13.96
CA GLY A 203 11.81 -1.72 14.48
C GLY A 203 13.29 -2.00 14.75
N GLY A 204 14.08 -0.96 15.10
CA GLY A 204 15.46 -1.12 15.54
C GLY A 204 16.53 -0.93 14.46
N VAL A 205 16.15 -0.83 13.18
CA VAL A 205 17.14 -0.70 12.06
C VAL A 205 18.11 0.46 12.25
N SER A 206 17.65 1.61 12.76
CA SER A 206 18.56 2.74 13.01
C SER A 206 19.63 2.39 14.05
N VAL A 207 19.26 1.65 15.08
CA VAL A 207 20.20 1.20 16.13
C VAL A 207 21.16 0.17 15.54
N ASP A 208 20.65 -0.77 14.74
CA ASP A 208 21.47 -1.78 14.08
C ASP A 208 22.47 -1.16 13.11
N ILE A 209 22.09 -0.12 12.35
CA ILE A 209 22.98 0.60 11.44
C ILE A 209 24.13 1.24 12.22
N ILE A 210 23.83 1.93 13.32
CA ILE A 210 24.86 2.58 14.15
C ILE A 210 25.78 1.54 14.75
N TRP A 211 25.23 0.49 15.34
CA TRP A 211 26.02 -0.58 15.97
C TRP A 211 26.91 -1.30 14.96
N GLN A 212 26.36 -1.70 13.82
CA GLN A 212 27.11 -2.36 12.75
C GLN A 212 28.19 -1.43 12.17
N GLY A 213 27.85 -0.16 11.94
CA GLY A 213 28.83 0.82 11.46
C GLY A 213 30.03 0.98 12.39
N PHE A 214 29.81 1.01 13.70
CA PHE A 214 30.90 1.00 14.68
C PHE A 214 31.70 -0.30 14.68
N MET A 215 31.01 -1.44 14.63
CA MET A 215 31.68 -2.76 14.61
C MET A 215 32.57 -2.98 13.39
N ILE A 216 32.18 -2.44 12.23
CA ILE A 216 32.94 -2.56 10.97
C ILE A 216 34.14 -1.58 10.99
N ALA A 217 34.00 -0.45 11.64
CA ALA A 217 35.05 0.61 11.68
C ALA A 217 36.24 0.26 12.59
N ILE A 218 36.09 -0.67 13.54
CA ILE A 218 37.12 -1.12 14.48
C ILE A 218 37.90 -2.29 13.91
#